data_a851f2f20081941d6e54ee01e587436d
#
_entry.id   a851f2f20081941d6e54ee01e587436d
#
_cell.length_a   1.000
_cell.length_b   1.000
_cell.length_c   1.000
_cell.angle_alpha   90.00
_cell.angle_beta   90.00
_cell.angle_gamma   90.00
#
_symmetry.space_group_name_H-M   'P 1'
#
loop_
_entity.id
_entity.type
_entity.pdbx_description
1 polymer ?
#
loop_
_entity_poly.entity_id
_entity_poly.type
_entity_poly.pdbx_seq_one_letter_code
_entity_poly.pdbx_strand_id
1 'polypeptide(L)'
;MLLMLGVSGCSFTTEQSTTTRYAASDGIVKDLGPVQLRNVLVVGRDDATAGRLVGTVFNTSDQPVDLAIQAGGASTSVTIEGQGEFRFEDETADDSTLEGLPDIPGSLIDVDFTVQGDEATFEVPVLDGTLEEYRAYVPGGFTPRPSEPAATEEAAEGAHEG
;
A
#
# COMPACT_ATOMS: atom_id res chain seq x y z
N MET A 1 -50.42 8.74 37.80
CA MET A 1 -50.29 8.09 36.50
C MET A 1 -49.00 8.63 35.87
N LEU A 2 -47.90 7.93 36.07
CA LEU A 2 -46.55 8.38 35.72
C LEU A 2 -46.15 7.73 34.40
N LEU A 3 -46.02 8.53 33.33
CA LEU A 3 -45.64 8.08 31.99
C LEU A 3 -44.11 8.02 31.92
N MET A 4 -43.53 6.79 31.93
CA MET A 4 -42.11 6.55 31.66
C MET A 4 -41.92 6.54 30.13
N LEU A 5 -41.32 7.59 29.56
CA LEU A 5 -40.81 7.56 28.17
C LEU A 5 -39.49 6.81 28.18
N GLY A 6 -39.51 5.60 27.59
CA GLY A 6 -38.30 4.85 27.31
C GLY A 6 -37.54 5.47 26.14
N VAL A 7 -36.34 5.99 26.40
CA VAL A 7 -35.38 6.37 25.37
C VAL A 7 -34.65 5.08 24.93
N SER A 8 -35.15 4.46 23.86
CA SER A 8 -34.42 3.36 23.21
C SER A 8 -33.31 3.98 22.39
N GLY A 9 -32.06 3.81 22.88
CA GLY A 9 -30.87 4.27 22.18
C GLY A 9 -30.64 3.50 20.89
N CYS A 10 -30.47 4.21 19.79
CA CYS A 10 -30.16 3.72 18.44
C CYS A 10 -28.74 3.15 18.28
N SER A 11 -28.14 2.58 19.32
CA SER A 11 -26.78 2.03 19.26
C SER A 11 -26.67 0.59 18.75
N PHE A 12 -27.79 -0.05 18.38
CA PHE A 12 -27.80 -1.50 18.06
C PHE A 12 -27.70 -1.83 16.56
N THR A 13 -27.70 -0.84 15.68
CA THR A 13 -27.74 -1.07 14.23
C THR A 13 -26.58 -0.46 13.43
N THR A 14 -25.62 0.18 14.10
CA THR A 14 -24.43 0.71 13.42
C THR A 14 -23.25 -0.14 13.80
N GLU A 15 -22.68 -0.86 12.83
CA GLU A 15 -21.39 -1.53 12.98
C GLU A 15 -20.38 -0.47 13.46
N GLN A 16 -19.83 -0.68 14.67
CA GLN A 16 -18.84 0.25 15.19
C GLN A 16 -17.56 0.06 14.40
N SER A 17 -17.06 1.13 13.78
CA SER A 17 -15.78 1.14 13.02
C SER A 17 -14.59 0.60 13.84
N THR A 18 -14.71 0.53 15.16
CA THR A 18 -13.70 -0.06 16.06
C THR A 18 -13.65 -1.59 16.03
N THR A 19 -14.63 -2.26 15.43
CA THR A 19 -14.61 -3.73 15.23
C THR A 19 -13.90 -4.13 13.94
N THR A 20 -13.69 -3.19 13.02
CA THR A 20 -12.90 -3.42 11.81
C THR A 20 -11.42 -3.25 12.16
N ARG A 21 -10.60 -4.26 11.90
CA ARG A 21 -9.15 -4.14 12.05
C ARG A 21 -8.66 -3.10 11.04
N TYR A 22 -8.46 -1.88 11.52
CA TYR A 22 -7.80 -0.84 10.75
C TYR A 22 -6.29 -0.96 10.98
N ALA A 23 -5.55 -1.35 9.96
CA ALA A 23 -4.10 -1.25 9.97
C ALA A 23 -3.74 0.18 9.56
N ALA A 24 -3.20 0.96 10.49
CA ALA A 24 -2.64 2.27 10.18
C ALA A 24 -1.29 2.04 9.47
N SER A 25 -1.35 1.75 8.17
CA SER A 25 -0.17 1.56 7.33
C SER A 25 -0.49 2.04 5.92
N ASP A 26 0.52 2.50 5.21
CA ASP A 26 0.37 2.98 3.82
C ASP A 26 0.15 1.81 2.84
N GLY A 27 0.59 0.62 3.21
CA GLY A 27 0.47 -0.60 2.43
C GLY A 27 -0.67 -1.52 2.87
N ILE A 28 -0.90 -2.57 2.10
CA ILE A 28 -1.91 -3.57 2.39
C ILE A 28 -1.53 -4.46 3.58
N VAL A 29 -2.56 -4.95 4.29
CA VAL A 29 -2.45 -5.98 5.33
C VAL A 29 -3.42 -7.09 4.97
N LYS A 30 -2.89 -8.22 4.50
CA LYS A 30 -3.66 -9.37 3.99
C LYS A 30 -3.02 -10.67 4.44
N ASP A 31 -3.81 -11.73 4.44
CA ASP A 31 -3.35 -13.09 4.70
C ASP A 31 -3.74 -13.98 3.51
N LEU A 32 -2.80 -14.84 3.07
CA LEU A 32 -3.01 -15.81 1.99
C LEU A 32 -2.36 -17.14 2.37
N GLY A 33 -3.18 -18.15 2.67
CA GLY A 33 -2.69 -19.42 3.17
C GLY A 33 -1.81 -19.23 4.42
N PRO A 34 -0.59 -19.76 4.45
CA PRO A 34 0.33 -19.57 5.57
C PRO A 34 1.06 -18.23 5.56
N VAL A 35 0.91 -17.43 4.50
CA VAL A 35 1.63 -16.17 4.32
C VAL A 35 0.79 -15.00 4.82
N GLN A 36 1.43 -14.13 5.59
CA GLN A 36 0.85 -12.88 6.08
C GLN A 36 1.60 -11.69 5.47
N LEU A 37 0.89 -10.88 4.68
CA LEU A 37 1.38 -9.64 4.08
C LEU A 37 1.17 -8.49 5.09
N ARG A 38 2.21 -7.72 5.37
CA ARG A 38 2.16 -6.60 6.33
C ARG A 38 2.80 -5.37 5.74
N ASN A 39 2.00 -4.32 5.60
CA ASN A 39 2.40 -3.04 5.03
C ASN A 39 3.01 -3.18 3.62
N VAL A 40 2.47 -4.07 2.79
CA VAL A 40 3.01 -4.28 1.44
C VAL A 40 2.48 -3.20 0.51
N LEU A 41 3.40 -2.51 -0.13
CA LEU A 41 3.18 -1.45 -1.11
C LEU A 41 4.26 -1.48 -2.19
N VAL A 42 4.12 -0.68 -3.21
CA VAL A 42 5.13 -0.46 -4.24
C VAL A 42 5.61 0.98 -4.17
N VAL A 43 6.92 1.20 -4.18
CA VAL A 43 7.52 2.52 -4.38
C VAL A 43 7.96 2.61 -5.83
N GLY A 44 7.24 3.38 -6.62
CA GLY A 44 7.41 3.47 -8.08
C GLY A 44 8.13 4.73 -8.51
N ARG A 45 8.59 4.69 -9.77
CA ARG A 45 9.06 5.87 -10.49
C ARG A 45 7.88 6.58 -11.14
N ASP A 46 8.00 7.89 -11.32
CA ASP A 46 6.97 8.73 -11.96
C ASP A 46 6.62 8.30 -13.40
N ASP A 47 7.51 7.57 -14.06
CA ASP A 47 7.36 7.09 -15.45
C ASP A 47 6.83 5.65 -15.54
N ALA A 48 6.45 5.04 -14.42
CA ALA A 48 5.97 3.65 -14.31
C ALA A 48 6.94 2.59 -14.89
N THR A 49 8.23 2.92 -15.10
CA THR A 49 9.19 1.97 -15.69
C THR A 49 9.64 0.89 -14.71
N ALA A 50 9.66 1.22 -13.42
CA ALA A 50 10.01 0.29 -12.37
C ALA A 50 9.40 0.69 -11.02
N GLY A 51 9.21 -0.29 -10.16
CA GLY A 51 8.84 -0.08 -8.77
C GLY A 51 9.47 -1.13 -7.88
N ARG A 52 9.69 -0.78 -6.62
CA ARG A 52 10.20 -1.69 -5.62
C ARG A 52 9.11 -2.05 -4.63
N LEU A 53 8.96 -3.32 -4.36
CA LEU A 53 8.13 -3.80 -3.25
C LEU A 53 8.75 -3.36 -1.94
N VAL A 54 7.91 -2.94 -1.01
CA VAL A 54 8.23 -2.54 0.36
C VAL A 54 7.25 -3.22 1.28
N GLY A 55 7.66 -3.59 2.47
CA GLY A 55 6.83 -4.29 3.45
C GLY A 55 7.43 -5.63 3.85
N THR A 56 6.74 -6.31 4.75
CA THR A 56 7.20 -7.58 5.32
C THR A 56 6.19 -8.68 5.06
N VAL A 57 6.67 -9.85 4.72
CA VAL A 57 5.87 -11.08 4.62
C VAL A 57 6.33 -12.09 5.66
N PHE A 58 5.38 -12.72 6.33
CA PHE A 58 5.64 -13.74 7.34
C PHE A 58 5.09 -15.08 6.88
N ASN A 59 5.84 -16.14 7.13
CA ASN A 59 5.39 -17.50 6.96
C ASN A 59 5.04 -18.09 8.33
N THR A 60 3.78 -18.45 8.52
CA THR A 60 3.28 -19.04 9.78
C THR A 60 3.33 -20.56 9.80
N SER A 61 3.79 -21.20 8.72
CA SER A 61 4.00 -22.66 8.66
C SER A 61 5.40 -23.02 9.13
N ASP A 62 5.62 -24.31 9.40
CA ASP A 62 6.93 -24.83 9.84
C ASP A 62 7.88 -25.15 8.67
N GLN A 63 7.39 -25.03 7.42
CA GLN A 63 8.16 -25.33 6.22
C GLN A 63 8.39 -24.07 5.40
N PRO A 64 9.49 -23.95 4.66
CA PRO A 64 9.70 -22.88 3.69
C PRO A 64 8.56 -22.82 2.67
N VAL A 65 8.17 -21.62 2.26
CA VAL A 65 7.18 -21.40 1.20
C VAL A 65 7.71 -20.42 0.17
N ASP A 66 7.38 -20.66 -1.09
CA ASP A 66 7.64 -19.73 -2.17
C ASP A 66 6.40 -18.87 -2.39
N LEU A 67 6.58 -17.56 -2.34
CA LEU A 67 5.57 -16.57 -2.65
C LEU A 67 5.89 -15.98 -4.02
N ALA A 68 5.07 -16.29 -5.02
CA ALA A 68 5.13 -15.64 -6.33
C ALA A 68 4.28 -14.38 -6.32
N ILE A 69 4.79 -13.31 -6.95
CA ILE A 69 4.18 -11.98 -7.00
C ILE A 69 4.21 -11.52 -8.45
N GLN A 70 3.06 -11.11 -8.97
CA GLN A 70 2.93 -10.62 -10.34
C GLN A 70 2.12 -9.33 -10.38
N ALA A 71 2.63 -8.32 -11.10
CA ALA A 71 1.94 -7.05 -11.34
C ALA A 71 2.07 -6.67 -12.82
N GLY A 72 0.98 -6.71 -13.56
CA GLY A 72 0.99 -6.48 -15.00
C GLY A 72 1.90 -7.48 -15.73
N GLY A 73 2.98 -6.97 -16.36
CA GLY A 73 3.98 -7.80 -17.04
C GLY A 73 5.19 -8.18 -16.18
N ALA A 74 5.28 -7.62 -14.97
CA ALA A 74 6.39 -7.87 -14.06
C ALA A 74 6.07 -9.03 -13.12
N SER A 75 7.09 -9.83 -12.78
CA SER A 75 6.94 -10.93 -11.82
C SER A 75 8.22 -11.12 -11.02
N THR A 76 8.05 -11.51 -9.76
CA THR A 76 9.14 -11.92 -8.88
C THR A 76 8.68 -13.06 -7.97
N SER A 77 9.59 -13.71 -7.29
CA SER A 77 9.26 -14.69 -6.26
C SER A 77 10.28 -14.65 -5.14
N VAL A 78 9.82 -14.89 -3.91
CA VAL A 78 10.66 -14.92 -2.72
C VAL A 78 10.38 -16.19 -1.93
N THR A 79 11.42 -16.78 -1.35
CA THR A 79 11.29 -17.91 -0.44
C THR A 79 11.29 -17.39 0.99
N ILE A 80 10.29 -17.78 1.78
CA ILE A 80 10.15 -17.40 3.18
C ILE A 80 10.34 -18.65 4.04
N GLU A 81 11.36 -18.66 4.88
CA GLU A 81 11.65 -19.78 5.76
C GLU A 81 10.47 -20.11 6.70
N GLY A 82 10.39 -21.35 7.16
CA GLY A 82 9.36 -21.76 8.11
C GLY A 82 9.41 -20.94 9.40
N GLN A 83 8.27 -20.41 9.87
CA GLN A 83 8.17 -19.48 11.00
C GLN A 83 9.03 -18.22 10.85
N GLY A 84 9.43 -17.89 9.60
CA GLY A 84 10.31 -16.78 9.25
C GLY A 84 9.59 -15.56 8.70
N GLU A 85 10.39 -14.55 8.41
CA GLU A 85 9.97 -13.33 7.74
C GLU A 85 10.88 -13.01 6.55
N PHE A 86 10.36 -12.32 5.57
CA PHE A 86 11.11 -11.72 4.46
C PHE A 86 10.72 -10.24 4.36
N ARG A 87 11.74 -9.37 4.32
CA ARG A 87 11.56 -7.91 4.20
C ARG A 87 12.01 -7.47 2.81
N PHE A 88 11.10 -6.87 2.08
CA PHE A 88 11.40 -6.35 0.74
C PHE A 88 12.35 -5.17 0.75
N GLU A 89 12.47 -4.47 1.89
CA GLU A 89 13.38 -3.33 2.08
C GLU A 89 14.84 -3.72 2.24
N ASP A 90 15.14 -4.98 2.55
CA ASP A 90 16.52 -5.41 2.78
C ASP A 90 17.36 -5.21 1.51
N GLU A 91 18.59 -4.68 1.68
CA GLU A 91 19.49 -4.36 0.57
C GLU A 91 19.82 -5.58 -0.31
N THR A 92 19.69 -6.77 0.25
CA THR A 92 19.93 -8.04 -0.44
C THR A 92 18.71 -8.57 -1.22
N ALA A 93 17.57 -7.86 -1.12
CA ALA A 93 16.34 -8.25 -1.80
C ALA A 93 16.30 -7.69 -3.24
N ASP A 94 17.24 -8.10 -4.09
CA ASP A 94 17.24 -7.74 -5.51
C ASP A 94 15.95 -8.16 -6.22
N ASP A 95 15.29 -9.22 -5.71
CA ASP A 95 14.03 -9.74 -6.22
C ASP A 95 12.81 -8.90 -5.85
N SER A 96 12.98 -7.79 -5.11
CA SER A 96 11.89 -6.88 -4.75
C SER A 96 11.54 -5.84 -5.81
N THR A 97 12.30 -5.76 -6.91
CA THR A 97 12.07 -4.81 -8.00
C THR A 97 11.17 -5.42 -9.07
N LEU A 98 10.13 -4.68 -9.43
CA LEU A 98 9.19 -4.98 -10.51
C LEU A 98 9.46 -4.04 -11.69
N GLU A 99 9.82 -4.59 -12.85
CA GLU A 99 10.08 -3.81 -14.06
C GLU A 99 8.79 -3.66 -14.88
N GLY A 100 8.47 -2.44 -15.29
CA GLY A 100 7.28 -2.16 -16.09
C GLY A 100 5.99 -2.25 -15.29
N LEU A 101 5.82 -1.36 -14.32
CA LEU A 101 4.57 -1.25 -13.57
C LEU A 101 3.40 -0.90 -14.49
N PRO A 102 2.18 -1.37 -14.17
CA PRO A 102 1.01 -1.05 -14.97
C PRO A 102 0.54 0.39 -14.80
N ASP A 103 0.97 1.09 -13.75
CA ASP A 103 0.54 2.46 -13.45
C ASP A 103 1.58 3.25 -12.65
N ILE A 104 1.33 4.56 -12.51
CA ILE A 104 2.20 5.55 -11.87
C ILE A 104 1.92 5.69 -10.36
N PRO A 105 2.81 6.33 -9.58
CA PRO A 105 2.55 6.67 -8.19
C PRO A 105 1.26 7.46 -7.98
N GLY A 106 0.55 7.12 -6.90
CA GLY A 106 -0.77 7.65 -6.56
C GLY A 106 -1.92 6.75 -6.99
N SER A 107 -1.64 5.67 -7.75
CA SER A 107 -2.63 4.66 -8.14
C SER A 107 -2.66 3.46 -7.19
N LEU A 108 -3.67 2.63 -7.38
CA LEU A 108 -3.73 1.25 -6.89
C LEU A 108 -3.52 0.33 -8.09
N ILE A 109 -2.66 -0.65 -7.96
CA ILE A 109 -2.41 -1.66 -8.99
C ILE A 109 -2.85 -3.04 -8.51
N ASP A 110 -3.39 -3.83 -9.42
CA ASP A 110 -3.71 -5.23 -9.15
C ASP A 110 -2.40 -6.03 -9.11
N VAL A 111 -2.18 -6.71 -7.98
CA VAL A 111 -1.03 -7.60 -7.77
C VAL A 111 -1.55 -8.97 -7.41
N ASP A 112 -1.13 -9.97 -8.18
CA ASP A 112 -1.43 -11.36 -7.94
C ASP A 112 -0.37 -11.98 -7.03
N PHE A 113 -0.82 -12.60 -5.95
CA PHE A 113 0.01 -13.34 -5.01
C PHE A 113 -0.36 -14.80 -5.08
N THR A 114 0.64 -15.67 -5.23
CA THR A 114 0.45 -17.12 -5.27
C THR A 114 1.37 -17.81 -4.28
N VAL A 115 0.81 -18.66 -3.44
CA VAL A 115 1.55 -19.48 -2.46
C VAL A 115 0.91 -20.86 -2.36
N GLN A 116 1.70 -21.93 -2.54
CA GLN A 116 1.25 -23.32 -2.40
C GLN A 116 -0.02 -23.70 -3.20
N GLY A 117 -0.33 -22.94 -4.27
CA GLY A 117 -1.53 -23.15 -5.09
C GLY A 117 -2.74 -22.29 -4.70
N ASP A 118 -2.66 -21.58 -3.56
CA ASP A 118 -3.59 -20.51 -3.23
C ASP A 118 -3.20 -19.24 -4.01
N GLU A 119 -4.18 -18.58 -4.60
CA GLU A 119 -3.99 -17.36 -5.40
C GLU A 119 -4.97 -16.29 -4.95
N ALA A 120 -4.49 -15.05 -4.85
CA ALA A 120 -5.34 -13.89 -4.58
C ALA A 120 -4.78 -12.63 -5.25
N THR A 121 -5.66 -11.83 -5.80
CA THR A 121 -5.36 -10.50 -6.34
C THR A 121 -5.71 -9.45 -5.29
N PHE A 122 -4.77 -8.55 -5.00
CA PHE A 122 -5.01 -7.42 -4.12
C PHE A 122 -4.65 -6.11 -4.82
N GLU A 123 -5.43 -5.07 -4.56
CA GLU A 123 -5.10 -3.71 -4.95
C GLU A 123 -4.00 -3.17 -4.03
N VAL A 124 -2.81 -2.96 -4.58
CA VAL A 124 -1.61 -2.52 -3.85
C VAL A 124 -1.31 -1.07 -4.21
N PRO A 125 -1.13 -0.18 -3.23
CA PRO A 125 -0.82 1.22 -3.51
C PRO A 125 0.58 1.38 -4.10
N VAL A 126 0.69 2.30 -5.07
CA VAL A 126 1.96 2.75 -5.63
C VAL A 126 2.24 4.14 -5.08
N LEU A 127 3.33 4.28 -4.33
CA LEU A 127 3.82 5.53 -3.76
C LEU A 127 5.04 6.02 -4.53
N ASP A 128 5.39 7.29 -4.35
CA ASP A 128 6.64 7.88 -4.82
C ASP A 128 7.59 8.20 -3.65
N GLY A 129 8.71 8.88 -3.94
CA GLY A 129 9.67 9.34 -2.94
C GLY A 129 9.33 10.71 -2.32
N THR A 130 8.08 11.19 -2.40
CA THR A 130 7.68 12.48 -1.80
C THR A 130 7.88 12.43 -0.28
N LEU A 131 7.48 11.34 0.35
CA LEU A 131 7.77 11.07 1.76
C LEU A 131 9.23 10.60 1.90
N GLU A 132 9.92 11.14 2.91
CA GLU A 132 11.37 10.93 3.08
C GLU A 132 11.73 9.45 3.29
N GLU A 133 10.88 8.71 4.01
CA GLU A 133 11.05 7.29 4.30
C GLU A 133 11.04 6.39 3.05
N TYR A 134 10.42 6.83 1.95
CA TYR A 134 10.35 6.04 0.71
C TYR A 134 11.43 6.38 -0.31
N ARG A 135 12.17 7.48 -0.13
CA ARG A 135 13.17 7.95 -1.11
C ARG A 135 14.25 6.95 -1.44
N ALA A 136 14.67 6.18 -0.43
CA ALA A 136 15.71 5.16 -0.60
C ALA A 136 15.25 3.97 -1.47
N TYR A 137 13.95 3.79 -1.61
CA TYR A 137 13.37 2.64 -2.32
C TYR A 137 12.94 2.98 -3.75
N VAL A 138 13.02 4.24 -4.17
CA VAL A 138 12.73 4.62 -5.56
C VAL A 138 13.79 4.02 -6.49
N PRO A 139 13.44 3.14 -7.43
CA PRO A 139 14.39 2.55 -8.36
C PRO A 139 15.13 3.64 -9.17
N GLY A 140 16.46 3.61 -9.17
CA GLY A 140 17.28 4.63 -9.83
C GLY A 140 17.40 5.96 -9.07
N GLY A 141 16.84 6.07 -7.87
CA GLY A 141 16.93 7.24 -7.00
C GLY A 141 15.79 8.23 -7.18
N PHE A 142 15.50 8.96 -6.12
CA PHE A 142 14.45 9.98 -6.09
C PHE A 142 14.97 11.32 -6.60
N THR A 143 14.22 11.94 -7.50
CA THR A 143 14.44 13.32 -7.94
C THR A 143 13.22 14.15 -7.58
N PRO A 144 13.34 15.17 -6.70
CA PRO A 144 12.20 16.03 -6.38
C PRO A 144 11.62 16.69 -7.62
N ARG A 145 10.30 16.66 -7.79
CA ARG A 145 9.65 17.49 -8.77
C ARG A 145 9.84 18.97 -8.39
N PRO A 146 10.10 19.88 -9.36
CA PRO A 146 10.02 21.29 -9.09
C PRO A 146 8.64 21.59 -8.51
N SER A 147 8.58 22.20 -7.31
CA SER A 147 7.32 22.66 -6.75
C SER A 147 6.69 23.63 -7.75
N GLU A 148 5.52 23.29 -8.25
CA GLU A 148 4.70 24.23 -9.01
C GLU A 148 4.52 25.49 -8.14
N PRO A 149 4.83 26.70 -8.62
CA PRO A 149 4.63 27.91 -7.83
C PRO A 149 3.14 27.94 -7.46
N ALA A 150 2.86 28.06 -6.14
CA ALA A 150 1.50 28.22 -5.66
C ALA A 150 0.83 29.29 -6.51
N ALA A 151 -0.30 28.95 -7.15
CA ALA A 151 -1.08 29.91 -7.89
C ALA A 151 -1.35 31.08 -6.96
N THR A 152 -0.71 32.22 -7.25
CA THR A 152 -0.95 33.46 -6.54
C THR A 152 -2.43 33.78 -6.84
N GLU A 153 -3.28 33.65 -5.85
CA GLU A 153 -4.62 34.28 -5.87
C GLU A 153 -4.38 35.78 -6.00
N GLU A 154 -4.29 36.24 -7.24
CA GLU A 154 -4.32 37.65 -7.55
C GLU A 154 -5.72 38.14 -7.21
N ALA A 155 -5.77 38.82 -6.09
CA ALA A 155 -6.92 39.46 -5.50
C ALA A 155 -7.77 40.15 -6.56
N ALA A 156 -9.02 39.76 -6.65
CA ALA A 156 -10.06 40.61 -7.20
C ALA A 156 -10.32 41.76 -6.20
N GLU A 157 -9.39 42.70 -6.15
CA GLU A 157 -9.58 44.00 -5.52
C GLU A 157 -9.76 45.02 -6.64
N GLY A 158 -10.98 45.48 -6.82
CA GLY A 158 -11.24 46.60 -7.68
C GLY A 158 -12.58 46.57 -8.40
N ALA A 159 -13.64 47.00 -7.73
CA ALA A 159 -14.70 47.83 -8.31
C ALA A 159 -15.80 48.10 -7.29
N HIS A 160 -15.58 49.07 -6.47
CA HIS A 160 -16.64 49.84 -5.87
C HIS A 160 -16.22 51.29 -5.85
N GLU A 161 -16.51 51.98 -6.96
CA GLU A 161 -16.73 53.44 -7.04
C GLU A 161 -17.63 53.74 -8.22
N GLY A 162 -18.78 54.37 -7.88
CA GLY A 162 -19.71 54.96 -8.87
C GLY A 162 -21.12 55.00 -8.31
#